data_64bd3560318ca7415de9119957c985b3
#
_entry.id   64bd3560318ca7415de9119957c985b3
#
_cell.length_a   1.000
_cell.length_b   1.000
_cell.length_c   1.000
_cell.angle_alpha   90.00
_cell.angle_beta   90.00
_cell.angle_gamma   90.00
#
_symmetry.space_group_name_H-M   'P 1'
#
loop_
_entity.id
_entity.type
_entity.pdbx_description
1 polymer ?
#
loop_
_entity_poly.entity_id
_entity_poly.type
_entity_poly.pdbx_seq_one_letter_code
_entity_poly.pdbx_strand_id
1 'polypeptide(L)'
;MTLIQELMNQAAVGGLLSTQAIQRFTPAEIRETIQSLVATEQLELANALGDAGLSLHPHSEDMLAITSLLAMMNQDWPLAVELMDDLMEVQGGQAQPFTFVMLVRALRCNLDPERALQIARQGLDMYPGQVELLAEKLSLDDFSESMMPTSGLQH
;
A
#
# COMPACT_ATOMS: atom_id res chain seq x y z
N MET A 1 -14.01 -15.90 -20.93
CA MET A 1 -14.60 -15.35 -19.70
C MET A 1 -13.59 -14.47 -19.00
N THR A 2 -13.98 -13.28 -18.58
CA THR A 2 -13.08 -12.39 -17.86
C THR A 2 -13.00 -12.79 -16.40
N LEU A 3 -11.95 -12.35 -15.71
CA LEU A 3 -11.80 -12.61 -14.28
C LEU A 3 -12.98 -12.06 -13.49
N ILE A 4 -13.48 -10.87 -13.84
CA ILE A 4 -14.64 -10.28 -13.17
C ILE A 4 -15.85 -11.19 -13.32
N GLN A 5 -16.10 -11.72 -14.52
CA GLN A 5 -17.23 -12.63 -14.75
C GLN A 5 -17.11 -13.90 -13.93
N GLU A 6 -15.90 -14.47 -13.85
CA GLU A 6 -15.68 -15.66 -13.02
C GLU A 6 -15.92 -15.39 -11.55
N LEU A 7 -15.46 -14.23 -11.05
CA LEU A 7 -15.68 -13.85 -9.66
C LEU A 7 -17.15 -13.66 -9.35
N MET A 8 -17.88 -13.02 -10.25
CA MET A 8 -19.31 -12.82 -10.06
C MET A 8 -20.07 -14.13 -10.09
N ASN A 9 -19.68 -15.05 -10.96
CA ASN A 9 -20.29 -16.38 -11.00
C ASN A 9 -20.05 -17.15 -9.71
N GLN A 10 -18.83 -17.09 -9.18
CA GLN A 10 -18.50 -17.75 -7.92
C GLN A 10 -19.27 -17.14 -6.75
N ALA A 11 -19.39 -15.82 -6.70
CA ALA A 11 -20.16 -15.13 -5.69
C ALA A 11 -21.65 -15.50 -5.78
N ALA A 12 -22.17 -15.62 -6.99
CA ALA A 12 -23.58 -15.94 -7.20
C ALA A 12 -23.96 -17.34 -6.70
N VAL A 13 -23.00 -18.28 -6.74
CA VAL A 13 -23.24 -19.65 -6.22
C VAL A 13 -22.76 -19.81 -4.79
N GLY A 14 -22.32 -18.73 -4.14
CA GLY A 14 -21.85 -18.79 -2.76
C GLY A 14 -20.52 -19.50 -2.59
N GLY A 15 -19.77 -19.65 -3.66
CA GLY A 15 -18.47 -20.31 -3.61
C GLY A 15 -17.37 -19.40 -3.11
N LEU A 16 -16.33 -20.02 -2.53
CA LEU A 16 -15.12 -19.32 -2.17
C LEU A 16 -14.27 -19.13 -3.43
N LEU A 17 -13.46 -18.06 -3.45
CA LEU A 17 -12.55 -17.85 -4.56
C LEU A 17 -11.55 -18.99 -4.64
N SER A 18 -11.51 -19.66 -5.78
CA SER A 18 -10.59 -20.76 -6.01
C SER A 18 -9.25 -20.23 -6.46
N THR A 19 -8.18 -20.63 -5.78
CA THR A 19 -6.82 -20.27 -6.21
C THR A 19 -6.51 -20.86 -7.59
N GLN A 20 -7.12 -21.99 -7.94
CA GLN A 20 -6.94 -22.59 -9.27
C GLN A 20 -7.50 -21.69 -10.37
N ALA A 21 -8.66 -21.09 -10.14
CA ALA A 21 -9.26 -20.17 -11.11
C ALA A 21 -8.39 -18.92 -11.28
N ILE A 22 -7.82 -18.43 -10.17
CA ILE A 22 -7.02 -17.21 -10.18
C ILE A 22 -5.63 -17.43 -10.77
N GLN A 23 -5.08 -18.66 -10.69
CA GLN A 23 -3.78 -18.98 -11.26
C GLN A 23 -3.65 -18.69 -12.75
N ARG A 24 -4.75 -18.66 -13.47
CA ARG A 24 -4.74 -18.39 -14.91
C ARG A 24 -4.49 -16.91 -15.24
N PHE A 25 -4.56 -16.04 -14.24
CA PHE A 25 -4.45 -14.60 -14.45
C PHE A 25 -3.11 -14.10 -13.95
N THR A 26 -2.55 -13.11 -14.67
CA THR A 26 -1.30 -12.49 -14.27
C THR A 26 -1.54 -11.56 -13.07
N PRO A 27 -0.48 -11.27 -12.30
CA PRO A 27 -0.62 -10.26 -11.22
C PRO A 27 -1.16 -8.92 -11.72
N ALA A 28 -0.77 -8.48 -12.92
CA ALA A 28 -1.29 -7.24 -13.50
C ALA A 28 -2.79 -7.30 -13.74
N GLU A 29 -3.27 -8.44 -14.26
CA GLU A 29 -4.71 -8.64 -14.48
C GLU A 29 -5.48 -8.66 -13.16
N ILE A 30 -4.93 -9.32 -12.15
CA ILE A 30 -5.54 -9.36 -10.82
C ILE A 30 -5.60 -7.96 -10.24
N ARG A 31 -4.51 -7.18 -10.34
CA ARG A 31 -4.47 -5.80 -9.86
C ARG A 31 -5.53 -4.93 -10.52
N GLU A 32 -5.65 -5.01 -11.84
CA GLU A 32 -6.65 -4.26 -12.59
C GLU A 32 -8.07 -4.62 -12.16
N THR A 33 -8.32 -5.91 -11.92
CA THR A 33 -9.62 -6.38 -11.46
C THR A 33 -9.93 -5.85 -10.07
N ILE A 34 -8.94 -5.87 -9.16
CA ILE A 34 -9.13 -5.30 -7.82
C ILE A 34 -9.46 -3.81 -7.91
N GLN A 35 -8.76 -3.07 -8.77
CA GLN A 35 -9.03 -1.64 -8.96
C GLN A 35 -10.47 -1.41 -9.42
N SER A 36 -10.97 -2.24 -10.32
CA SER A 36 -12.36 -2.16 -10.78
C SER A 36 -13.35 -2.48 -9.67
N LEU A 37 -13.04 -3.49 -8.84
CA LEU A 37 -13.89 -3.87 -7.72
C LEU A 37 -13.95 -2.76 -6.67
N VAL A 38 -12.83 -2.11 -6.39
CA VAL A 38 -12.78 -0.98 -5.47
C VAL A 38 -13.62 0.19 -6.03
N ALA A 39 -13.47 0.47 -7.32
CA ALA A 39 -14.21 1.56 -7.96
C ALA A 39 -15.73 1.35 -7.93
N THR A 40 -16.17 0.09 -7.89
CA THR A 40 -17.60 -0.25 -7.81
C THR A 40 -18.04 -0.62 -6.40
N GLU A 41 -17.23 -0.29 -5.42
CA GLU A 41 -17.52 -0.48 -3.99
C GLU A 41 -17.74 -1.93 -3.58
N GLN A 42 -17.11 -2.86 -4.27
CA GLN A 42 -17.17 -4.29 -3.95
C GLN A 42 -15.92 -4.67 -3.13
N LEU A 43 -15.79 -4.09 -1.95
CA LEU A 43 -14.58 -4.21 -1.16
C LEU A 43 -14.33 -5.61 -0.61
N GLU A 44 -15.37 -6.35 -0.25
CA GLU A 44 -15.20 -7.71 0.25
C GLU A 44 -14.56 -8.61 -0.80
N LEU A 45 -15.06 -8.49 -2.04
CA LEU A 45 -14.54 -9.26 -3.16
C LEU A 45 -13.13 -8.81 -3.52
N ALA A 46 -12.87 -7.50 -3.47
CA ALA A 46 -11.54 -6.95 -3.72
C ALA A 46 -10.54 -7.50 -2.70
N ASN A 47 -10.90 -7.52 -1.42
CA ASN A 47 -10.03 -8.03 -0.36
C ASN A 47 -9.78 -9.53 -0.53
N ALA A 48 -10.81 -10.31 -0.84
CA ALA A 48 -10.66 -11.75 -1.07
C ALA A 48 -9.74 -12.04 -2.25
N LEU A 49 -9.90 -11.28 -3.34
CA LEU A 49 -9.04 -11.42 -4.51
C LEU A 49 -7.60 -11.01 -4.21
N GLY A 50 -7.43 -9.95 -3.41
CA GLY A 50 -6.11 -9.51 -2.96
C GLY A 50 -5.40 -10.58 -2.15
N ASP A 51 -6.09 -11.18 -1.20
CA ASP A 51 -5.52 -12.25 -0.36
C ASP A 51 -5.10 -13.45 -1.21
N ALA A 52 -5.96 -13.88 -2.13
CA ALA A 52 -5.66 -15.00 -3.00
C ALA A 52 -4.50 -14.68 -3.95
N GLY A 53 -4.51 -13.50 -4.55
CA GLY A 53 -3.46 -13.08 -5.46
C GLY A 53 -2.10 -12.95 -4.79
N LEU A 54 -2.08 -12.40 -3.57
CA LEU A 54 -0.83 -12.26 -2.81
C LEU A 54 -0.29 -13.62 -2.40
N SER A 55 -1.17 -14.57 -2.05
CA SER A 55 -0.74 -15.94 -1.74
C SER A 55 -0.07 -16.61 -2.94
N LEU A 56 -0.58 -16.36 -4.14
CA LEU A 56 -0.01 -16.93 -5.37
C LEU A 56 1.25 -16.21 -5.82
N HIS A 57 1.32 -14.90 -5.59
CA HIS A 57 2.41 -14.07 -6.08
C HIS A 57 2.96 -13.17 -4.96
N PRO A 58 3.59 -13.77 -3.93
CA PRO A 58 3.97 -13.00 -2.73
C PRO A 58 5.07 -11.96 -2.95
N HIS A 59 5.80 -12.05 -4.07
CA HIS A 59 6.87 -11.10 -4.36
C HIS A 59 6.57 -10.26 -5.60
N SER A 60 5.32 -10.26 -6.07
CA SER A 60 4.92 -9.45 -7.21
C SER A 60 4.75 -8.00 -6.80
N GLU A 61 5.37 -7.09 -7.55
CA GLU A 61 5.16 -5.65 -7.31
C GLU A 61 3.69 -5.27 -7.44
N ASP A 62 3.00 -5.80 -8.44
CA ASP A 62 1.58 -5.52 -8.63
C ASP A 62 0.75 -5.94 -7.42
N MET A 63 0.99 -7.15 -6.92
CA MET A 63 0.22 -7.65 -5.77
C MET A 63 0.57 -6.92 -4.49
N LEU A 64 1.86 -6.65 -4.24
CA LEU A 64 2.27 -5.91 -3.05
C LEU A 64 1.71 -4.49 -3.07
N ALA A 65 1.73 -3.82 -4.22
CA ALA A 65 1.20 -2.47 -4.34
C ALA A 65 -0.31 -2.42 -4.07
N ILE A 66 -1.08 -3.29 -4.72
CA ILE A 66 -2.54 -3.22 -4.58
C ILE A 66 -3.01 -3.72 -3.22
N THR A 67 -2.38 -4.75 -2.66
CA THR A 67 -2.78 -5.26 -1.34
C THR A 67 -2.41 -4.28 -0.22
N SER A 68 -1.32 -3.54 -0.36
CA SER A 68 -1.00 -2.49 0.61
C SER A 68 -2.02 -1.36 0.56
N LEU A 69 -2.51 -0.99 -0.62
CA LEU A 69 -3.59 0.00 -0.73
C LEU A 69 -4.88 -0.50 -0.09
N LEU A 70 -5.22 -1.78 -0.29
CA LEU A 70 -6.38 -2.38 0.37
C LEU A 70 -6.22 -2.37 1.88
N ALA A 71 -5.04 -2.68 2.39
CA ALA A 71 -4.77 -2.62 3.83
C ALA A 71 -4.96 -1.20 4.36
N MET A 72 -4.51 -0.18 3.63
CA MET A 72 -4.72 1.21 4.02
C MET A 72 -6.20 1.58 4.04
N MET A 73 -6.95 1.14 3.04
CA MET A 73 -8.40 1.37 2.98
C MET A 73 -9.12 0.70 4.15
N ASN A 74 -8.63 -0.45 4.58
CA ASN A 74 -9.18 -1.17 5.73
C ASN A 74 -8.64 -0.64 7.07
N GLN A 75 -7.80 0.38 7.03
CA GLN A 75 -7.15 0.97 8.21
C GLN A 75 -6.28 -0.04 8.98
N ASP A 76 -5.79 -1.05 8.27
CA ASP A 76 -4.85 -2.00 8.85
C ASP A 76 -3.43 -1.48 8.58
N TRP A 77 -3.05 -0.48 9.36
CA TRP A 77 -1.79 0.23 9.17
C TRP A 77 -0.55 -0.66 9.38
N PRO A 78 -0.52 -1.55 10.37
CA PRO A 78 0.62 -2.46 10.50
C PRO A 78 0.82 -3.34 9.27
N LEU A 79 -0.26 -3.87 8.71
CA LEU A 79 -0.18 -4.68 7.49
C LEU A 79 0.24 -3.83 6.30
N ALA A 80 -0.29 -2.61 6.18
CA ALA A 80 0.09 -1.71 5.10
C ALA A 80 1.58 -1.42 5.11
N VAL A 81 2.15 -1.15 6.30
CA VAL A 81 3.59 -0.91 6.45
C VAL A 81 4.39 -2.15 6.04
N GLU A 82 3.98 -3.33 6.50
CA GLU A 82 4.66 -4.58 6.17
C GLU A 82 4.70 -4.82 4.66
N LEU A 83 3.55 -4.66 4.00
CA LEU A 83 3.45 -4.89 2.55
C LEU A 83 4.24 -3.83 1.76
N MET A 84 4.23 -2.58 2.21
CA MET A 84 5.02 -1.53 1.56
C MET A 84 6.51 -1.73 1.77
N ASP A 85 6.94 -2.25 2.92
CA ASP A 85 8.33 -2.60 3.15
C ASP A 85 8.77 -3.71 2.20
N ASP A 86 7.92 -4.72 2.01
CA ASP A 86 8.19 -5.80 1.07
C ASP A 86 8.28 -5.27 -0.36
N LEU A 87 7.40 -4.35 -0.73
CA LEU A 87 7.42 -3.72 -2.05
C LEU A 87 8.72 -2.93 -2.25
N MET A 88 9.13 -2.16 -1.25
CA MET A 88 10.38 -1.42 -1.28
C MET A 88 11.57 -2.34 -1.51
N GLU A 89 11.59 -3.48 -0.82
CA GLU A 89 12.65 -4.47 -0.95
C GLU A 89 12.66 -5.11 -2.34
N VAL A 90 11.50 -5.45 -2.89
CA VAL A 90 11.40 -6.03 -4.23
C VAL A 90 11.87 -5.02 -5.30
N GLN A 91 11.51 -3.75 -5.13
CA GLN A 91 11.95 -2.70 -6.07
C GLN A 91 13.44 -2.38 -5.93
N GLY A 92 14.04 -2.72 -4.78
CA GLY A 92 15.46 -2.49 -4.55
C GLY A 92 15.84 -1.03 -4.69
N GLY A 93 16.94 -0.74 -5.37
CA GLY A 93 17.40 0.62 -5.57
C GLY A 93 16.57 1.43 -6.56
N GLN A 94 15.52 0.83 -7.14
CA GLN A 94 14.66 1.49 -8.11
C GLN A 94 13.25 1.71 -7.56
N ALA A 95 13.13 1.87 -6.27
CA ALA A 95 11.85 2.16 -5.64
C ALA A 95 11.24 3.44 -6.22
N GLN A 96 9.95 3.39 -6.52
CA GLN A 96 9.27 4.49 -7.20
C GLN A 96 8.80 5.55 -6.21
N PRO A 97 8.63 6.82 -6.67
CA PRO A 97 8.14 7.88 -5.79
C PRO A 97 6.86 7.52 -5.05
N PHE A 98 5.94 6.85 -5.74
CA PHE A 98 4.67 6.41 -5.16
C PHE A 98 4.90 5.51 -3.95
N THR A 99 5.85 4.58 -4.02
CA THR A 99 6.16 3.67 -2.92
C THR A 99 6.59 4.43 -1.68
N PHE A 100 7.48 5.42 -1.85
CA PHE A 100 7.93 6.27 -0.74
C PHE A 100 6.76 7.04 -0.12
N VAL A 101 5.93 7.67 -0.96
CA VAL A 101 4.80 8.46 -0.48
C VAL A 101 3.84 7.61 0.33
N MET A 102 3.47 6.44 -0.19
CA MET A 102 2.51 5.57 0.48
C MET A 102 3.06 4.97 1.76
N LEU A 103 4.35 4.62 1.77
CA LEU A 103 5.00 4.11 2.99
C LEU A 103 5.05 5.20 4.07
N VAL A 104 5.38 6.43 3.70
CA VAL A 104 5.38 7.55 4.65
C VAL A 104 3.99 7.73 5.27
N ARG A 105 2.96 7.73 4.45
CA ARG A 105 1.57 7.87 4.91
C ARG A 105 1.15 6.73 5.83
N ALA A 106 1.50 5.51 5.46
CA ALA A 106 1.19 4.34 6.29
C ALA A 106 1.90 4.40 7.64
N LEU A 107 3.16 4.80 7.64
CA LEU A 107 3.93 4.95 8.88
C LEU A 107 3.36 6.03 9.79
N ARG A 108 2.93 7.16 9.22
CA ARG A 108 2.29 8.21 10.00
C ARG A 108 1.00 7.70 10.65
N CYS A 109 0.18 7.00 9.89
CA CYS A 109 -1.06 6.43 10.40
C CYS A 109 -0.80 5.32 11.42
N ASN A 110 0.35 4.65 11.30
CA ASN A 110 0.76 3.63 12.26
C ASN A 110 1.48 4.23 13.47
N LEU A 111 1.45 5.54 13.61
CA LEU A 111 2.04 6.28 14.73
C LEU A 111 3.54 6.09 14.86
N ASP A 112 4.24 6.02 13.74
CA ASP A 112 5.70 5.92 13.70
C ASP A 112 6.27 7.09 12.88
N PRO A 113 6.19 8.33 13.42
CA PRO A 113 6.63 9.51 12.69
C PRO A 113 8.14 9.58 12.46
N GLU A 114 8.93 8.96 13.33
CA GLU A 114 10.39 8.96 13.16
C GLU A 114 10.79 8.20 11.92
N ARG A 115 10.23 7.00 11.75
CA ARG A 115 10.52 6.21 10.57
C ARG A 115 9.92 6.84 9.32
N ALA A 116 8.73 7.43 9.45
CA ALA A 116 8.10 8.15 8.34
C ALA A 116 9.02 9.27 7.81
N LEU A 117 9.63 10.04 8.72
CA LEU A 117 10.54 11.11 8.33
C LEU A 117 11.80 10.55 7.67
N GLN A 118 12.33 9.45 8.18
CA GLN A 118 13.48 8.78 7.59
C GLN A 118 13.21 8.34 6.16
N ILE A 119 12.05 7.72 5.93
CA ILE A 119 11.65 7.26 4.59
C ILE A 119 11.42 8.46 3.67
N ALA A 120 10.80 9.53 4.16
CA ALA A 120 10.59 10.75 3.37
C ALA A 120 11.94 11.33 2.91
N ARG A 121 12.91 11.37 3.79
CA ARG A 121 14.27 11.84 3.45
C ARG A 121 14.93 10.96 2.40
N GLN A 122 14.83 9.64 2.55
CA GLN A 122 15.37 8.70 1.57
C GLN A 122 14.73 8.91 0.19
N GLY A 123 13.41 9.08 0.17
CA GLY A 123 12.70 9.33 -1.07
C GLY A 123 13.10 10.64 -1.73
N LEU A 124 13.32 11.68 -0.93
CA LEU A 124 13.75 12.99 -1.46
C LEU A 124 15.20 12.98 -1.92
N ASP A 125 16.05 12.11 -1.37
CA ASP A 125 17.40 11.93 -1.89
C ASP A 125 17.36 11.38 -3.32
N MET A 126 16.42 10.49 -3.61
CA MET A 126 16.25 9.92 -4.95
C MET A 126 15.43 10.83 -5.86
N TYR A 127 14.43 11.50 -5.31
CA TYR A 127 13.47 12.32 -6.07
C TYR A 127 13.31 13.68 -5.41
N PRO A 128 14.31 14.56 -5.53
CA PRO A 128 14.32 15.85 -4.78
C PRO A 128 13.15 16.76 -5.09
N GLY A 129 12.58 16.65 -6.28
CA GLY A 129 11.46 17.51 -6.69
C GLY A 129 10.08 16.92 -6.43
N GLN A 130 10.00 15.78 -5.74
CA GLN A 130 8.71 15.12 -5.54
C GLN A 130 7.87 15.91 -4.54
N VAL A 131 6.80 16.53 -5.04
CA VAL A 131 5.97 17.48 -4.27
C VAL A 131 5.30 16.82 -3.09
N GLU A 132 4.77 15.62 -3.27
CA GLU A 132 4.07 14.92 -2.20
C GLU A 132 5.00 14.53 -1.05
N LEU A 133 6.23 14.13 -1.36
CA LEU A 133 7.24 13.84 -0.34
C LEU A 133 7.68 15.10 0.40
N LEU A 134 7.82 16.22 -0.32
CA LEU A 134 8.14 17.50 0.31
C LEU A 134 7.04 17.90 1.29
N ALA A 135 5.78 17.76 0.89
CA ALA A 135 4.65 18.09 1.73
C ALA A 135 4.60 17.20 2.97
N GLU A 136 4.83 15.90 2.81
CA GLU A 136 4.86 14.96 3.93
C GLU A 136 6.00 15.28 4.90
N LYS A 137 7.18 15.61 4.36
CA LYS A 137 8.33 15.97 5.19
C LYS A 137 8.08 17.23 5.99
N LEU A 138 7.50 18.26 5.37
CA LEU A 138 7.16 19.50 6.06
C LEU A 138 6.16 19.25 7.19
N SER A 139 5.15 18.45 6.94
CA SER A 139 4.17 18.11 7.95
C SER A 139 4.80 17.35 9.12
N LEU A 140 5.72 16.43 8.83
CA LEU A 140 6.42 15.67 9.86
C LEU A 140 7.40 16.55 10.66
N ASP A 141 8.09 17.47 10.02
CA ASP A 141 8.97 18.40 10.69
C ASP A 141 8.18 19.31 11.63
N ASP A 142 7.04 19.83 11.20
CA ASP A 142 6.16 20.64 12.03
C ASP A 142 5.65 19.85 13.24
N PHE A 143 5.25 18.60 13.03
CA PHE A 143 4.80 17.73 14.11
C PHE A 143 5.93 17.49 15.10
N SER A 144 7.13 17.20 14.61
CA SER A 144 8.30 16.96 15.44
C SER A 144 8.64 18.18 16.30
N GLU A 145 8.60 19.38 15.69
CA GLU A 145 8.84 20.62 16.42
C GLU A 145 7.78 20.87 17.50
N SER A 146 6.52 20.61 17.18
CA SER A 146 5.44 20.84 18.13
C SER A 146 5.45 19.85 19.28
N MET A 147 6.06 18.66 19.08
CA MET A 147 6.15 17.65 20.11
C MET A 147 7.46 17.73 20.90
N MET A 148 8.39 18.57 20.49
CA MET A 148 9.64 18.73 21.23
C MET A 148 9.37 19.41 22.57
N PRO A 149 10.09 19.01 23.62
CA PRO A 149 9.95 19.68 24.93
C PRO A 149 10.27 21.15 24.81
N THR A 150 9.38 21.98 25.33
CA THR A 150 9.62 23.40 25.32
C THR A 150 10.65 23.82 26.34
N SER A 151 11.17 22.88 27.10
CA SER A 151 12.20 23.16 28.08
C SER A 151 13.40 23.85 27.49
N GLY A 152 13.68 23.59 26.24
CA GLY A 152 14.77 24.29 25.60
C GLY A 152 14.48 25.74 25.35
N LEU A 153 13.22 26.10 25.46
CA LEU A 153 12.87 27.46 25.17
C LEU A 153 12.79 28.27 26.38
N GLN A 154 12.95 27.64 27.49
CA GLN A 154 12.75 28.33 28.59
C GLN A 154 13.82 28.71 29.21
N HIS A 155 14.41 29.11 28.92
CA HIS A 155 15.43 29.48 29.59
C HIS A 155 15.76 30.65 29.36
#